data_75098807b939f35a6cea650d6ce9eb36
#
_entry.id   75098807b939f35a6cea650d6ce9eb36
#
_cell.length_a   1.000
_cell.length_b   1.000
_cell.length_c   1.000
_cell.angle_alpha   90.00
_cell.angle_beta   90.00
_cell.angle_gamma   90.00
#
_symmetry.space_group_name_H-M   'P 1'
#
loop_
_entity.id
_entity.type
_entity.pdbx_description
1 polymer ?
#
loop_
_entity_poly.entity_id
_entity_poly.type
_entity_poly.pdbx_seq_one_letter_code
_entity_poly.pdbx_strand_id
1 'polypeptide(L)'
;MRNEYQVLILNELLNNIKKSRVDLSKDLKINKTSISSSVSSLINENLITEVSVGEASSKGGRRPIELTLNHEYAYFIAIDLSRDYISYCICNMNFDIKSYDIKRINISSENVTDEIGEIISQTQEDYIIAGDNKLKGVSIAIHGIVRDNRVIFTPNYDIDQIDLVAELKEVFPDIDFNLINESNAAALCEYYITQIDNLTTINVGSGVGSGIIIDGKLHKGNRGYGGEIGHMIIVPDGESCHCGNNGCFERYCSTSADIDYYNTLSDDKISTSSELIDRYFANDEFAINTVERNIKYMSIGINNIVKTIDPACVYINSDLAYNIPFYLKKVSENVISTFGQPIAIEVSKFNDKSTLIGCIYHSIINFFEK
;
A
#
# COMPACT_ATOMS: atom_id res chain seq x y z
N MET A 1 -26.02 -5.50 -2.98
CA MET A 1 -25.01 -5.84 -1.94
C MET A 1 -24.82 -7.34 -1.93
N ARG A 2 -23.60 -7.81 -2.12
CA ARG A 2 -23.28 -9.25 -2.13
C ARG A 2 -23.41 -9.84 -0.73
N ASN A 3 -23.75 -11.12 -0.63
CA ASN A 3 -23.78 -11.78 0.66
C ASN A 3 -22.34 -12.16 1.12
N GLU A 4 -22.18 -12.41 2.41
CA GLU A 4 -20.90 -12.73 3.04
C GLU A 4 -20.14 -13.87 2.31
N TYR A 5 -20.82 -14.93 1.87
CA TYR A 5 -20.19 -16.04 1.18
C TYR A 5 -19.66 -15.65 -0.21
N GLN A 6 -20.36 -14.76 -0.94
CA GLN A 6 -19.91 -14.24 -2.22
C GLN A 6 -18.63 -13.42 -2.04
N VAL A 7 -18.58 -12.53 -1.04
CA VAL A 7 -17.40 -11.74 -0.73
C VAL A 7 -16.21 -12.62 -0.37
N LEU A 8 -16.41 -13.63 0.50
CA LEU A 8 -15.35 -14.56 0.87
C LEU A 8 -14.81 -15.35 -0.34
N ILE A 9 -15.69 -15.80 -1.24
CA ILE A 9 -15.29 -16.51 -2.46
C ILE A 9 -14.48 -15.61 -3.40
N LEU A 10 -14.90 -14.36 -3.59
CA LEU A 10 -14.19 -13.39 -4.44
C LEU A 10 -12.81 -13.08 -3.88
N ASN A 11 -12.68 -12.86 -2.58
CA ASN A 11 -11.41 -12.63 -1.91
C ASN A 11 -10.48 -13.84 -2.01
N GLU A 12 -11.01 -15.06 -1.84
CA GLU A 12 -10.24 -16.28 -1.98
C GLU A 12 -9.71 -16.47 -3.41
N LEU A 13 -10.52 -16.12 -4.42
CA LEU A 13 -10.11 -16.19 -5.83
C LEU A 13 -9.18 -15.03 -6.24
N LEU A 14 -9.24 -13.89 -5.55
CA LEU A 14 -8.29 -12.78 -5.75
C LEU A 14 -6.89 -13.16 -5.29
N ASN A 15 -6.79 -13.83 -4.15
CA ASN A 15 -5.52 -14.26 -3.57
C ASN A 15 -4.96 -15.54 -4.21
N ASN A 16 -5.83 -16.32 -4.87
CA ASN A 16 -5.49 -17.61 -5.47
C ASN A 16 -6.05 -17.70 -6.88
N ILE A 17 -5.16 -17.78 -7.87
CA ILE A 17 -5.51 -17.68 -9.30
C ILE A 17 -6.62 -18.62 -9.73
N LYS A 18 -6.70 -19.85 -9.14
CA LYS A 18 -7.70 -20.86 -9.49
C LYS A 18 -8.06 -21.74 -8.29
N LYS A 19 -9.35 -21.99 -8.11
CA LYS A 19 -9.89 -22.91 -7.09
C LYS A 19 -11.11 -23.64 -7.64
N SER A 20 -11.27 -24.91 -7.25
CA SER A 20 -12.54 -25.60 -7.49
C SER A 20 -13.57 -25.30 -6.40
N ARG A 21 -14.87 -25.59 -6.66
CA ARG A 21 -15.92 -25.48 -5.63
C ARG A 21 -15.61 -26.33 -4.38
N VAL A 22 -14.88 -27.45 -4.57
CA VAL A 22 -14.48 -28.32 -3.45
C VAL A 22 -13.40 -27.67 -2.62
N ASP A 23 -12.41 -27.05 -3.26
CA ASP A 23 -11.34 -26.33 -2.57
C ASP A 23 -11.91 -25.13 -1.80
N LEU A 24 -12.76 -24.33 -2.43
CA LEU A 24 -13.45 -23.21 -1.78
C LEU A 24 -14.25 -23.66 -0.55
N SER A 25 -14.98 -24.78 -0.66
CA SER A 25 -15.72 -25.34 0.48
C SER A 25 -14.81 -25.76 1.63
N LYS A 26 -13.65 -26.32 1.33
CA LYS A 26 -12.67 -26.77 2.31
C LYS A 26 -11.95 -25.60 2.97
N ASP A 27 -11.44 -24.68 2.17
CA ASP A 27 -10.59 -23.59 2.63
C ASP A 27 -11.41 -22.53 3.43
N LEU A 28 -12.60 -22.19 2.95
CA LEU A 28 -13.53 -21.28 3.62
C LEU A 28 -14.36 -21.94 4.74
N LYS A 29 -14.30 -23.28 4.88
CA LYS A 29 -15.11 -24.07 5.84
C LYS A 29 -16.62 -23.84 5.68
N ILE A 30 -17.08 -23.60 4.45
CA ILE A 30 -18.49 -23.39 4.08
C ILE A 30 -19.01 -24.67 3.42
N ASN A 31 -20.27 -25.04 3.69
CA ASN A 31 -20.87 -26.23 3.10
C ASN A 31 -20.96 -26.14 1.56
N LYS A 32 -20.89 -27.30 0.89
CA LYS A 32 -20.86 -27.41 -0.58
C LYS A 32 -22.08 -26.81 -1.28
N THR A 33 -23.24 -26.83 -0.65
CA THR A 33 -24.48 -26.30 -1.24
C THR A 33 -24.43 -24.77 -1.29
N SER A 34 -24.01 -24.12 -0.20
CA SER A 34 -23.84 -22.67 -0.15
C SER A 34 -22.76 -22.18 -1.10
N ILE A 35 -21.61 -22.88 -1.18
CA ILE A 35 -20.58 -22.58 -2.18
C ILE A 35 -21.15 -22.68 -3.59
N SER A 36 -21.86 -23.79 -3.92
CA SER A 36 -22.39 -23.99 -5.27
C SER A 36 -23.40 -22.92 -5.67
N SER A 37 -24.29 -22.51 -4.77
CA SER A 37 -25.27 -21.45 -5.05
C SER A 37 -24.60 -20.09 -5.22
N SER A 38 -23.65 -19.72 -4.34
CA SER A 38 -22.93 -18.44 -4.42
C SER A 38 -22.07 -18.37 -5.69
N VAL A 39 -21.33 -19.44 -6.00
CA VAL A 39 -20.54 -19.51 -7.24
C VAL A 39 -21.43 -19.38 -8.48
N SER A 40 -22.60 -20.06 -8.51
CA SER A 40 -23.52 -19.95 -9.64
C SER A 40 -24.07 -18.53 -9.82
N SER A 41 -24.36 -17.82 -8.72
CA SER A 41 -24.73 -16.41 -8.78
C SER A 41 -23.61 -15.55 -9.36
N LEU A 42 -22.38 -15.71 -8.87
CA LEU A 42 -21.21 -14.94 -9.33
C LEU A 42 -20.85 -15.21 -10.81
N ILE A 43 -21.08 -16.45 -11.29
CA ILE A 43 -20.95 -16.78 -12.72
C ILE A 43 -22.04 -16.08 -13.54
N ASN A 44 -23.30 -16.07 -13.08
CA ASN A 44 -24.38 -15.37 -13.74
C ASN A 44 -24.17 -13.85 -13.78
N GLU A 45 -23.50 -13.30 -12.78
CA GLU A 45 -23.06 -11.89 -12.74
C GLU A 45 -21.80 -11.65 -13.60
N ASN A 46 -21.22 -12.69 -14.21
CA ASN A 46 -19.99 -12.63 -15.00
C ASN A 46 -18.74 -12.24 -14.23
N LEU A 47 -18.75 -12.34 -12.89
CA LEU A 47 -17.61 -12.03 -12.02
C LEU A 47 -16.60 -13.17 -11.91
N ILE A 48 -17.08 -14.42 -12.08
CA ILE A 48 -16.28 -15.63 -12.05
C ILE A 48 -16.49 -16.39 -13.35
N THR A 49 -15.44 -17.04 -13.85
CA THR A 49 -15.48 -17.91 -15.02
C THR A 49 -14.98 -19.31 -14.70
N GLU A 50 -15.50 -20.30 -15.44
CA GLU A 50 -14.99 -21.67 -15.44
C GLU A 50 -13.92 -21.78 -16.53
N VAL A 51 -12.66 -22.11 -16.14
CA VAL A 51 -11.50 -21.99 -17.07
C VAL A 51 -10.90 -23.31 -17.53
N SER A 52 -10.95 -24.35 -16.72
CA SER A 52 -10.34 -25.63 -17.06
C SER A 52 -10.92 -26.77 -16.24
N VAL A 53 -10.64 -27.99 -16.68
CA VAL A 53 -10.88 -29.19 -15.88
C VAL A 53 -9.58 -29.49 -15.15
N GLY A 54 -9.57 -29.34 -13.82
CA GLY A 54 -8.41 -29.61 -12.98
C GLY A 54 -7.89 -31.04 -13.07
N GLU A 55 -6.78 -31.32 -12.41
CA GLU A 55 -6.22 -32.70 -12.39
C GLU A 55 -7.18 -33.69 -11.68
N ALA A 56 -7.21 -34.90 -12.16
CA ALA A 56 -8.00 -35.95 -11.52
C ALA A 56 -7.43 -36.27 -10.14
N SER A 57 -8.29 -36.42 -9.12
CA SER A 57 -7.83 -36.85 -7.81
C SER A 57 -7.22 -38.26 -7.90
N SER A 58 -6.20 -38.53 -7.08
CA SER A 58 -5.55 -39.84 -6.99
C SER A 58 -6.53 -40.99 -6.62
N LYS A 59 -7.74 -40.67 -6.15
CA LYS A 59 -8.80 -41.61 -5.77
C LYS A 59 -9.83 -41.88 -6.88
N GLY A 60 -9.65 -41.30 -8.09
CA GLY A 60 -10.61 -41.37 -9.19
C GLY A 60 -11.82 -40.45 -8.97
N GLY A 61 -12.60 -40.21 -9.99
CA GLY A 61 -13.78 -39.34 -9.98
C GLY A 61 -13.78 -38.34 -11.13
N ARG A 62 -14.89 -37.60 -11.29
CA ARG A 62 -14.96 -36.51 -12.28
C ARG A 62 -13.98 -35.42 -11.89
N ARG A 63 -13.18 -34.98 -12.86
CA ARG A 63 -12.23 -33.86 -12.67
C ARG A 63 -12.96 -32.61 -12.20
N PRO A 64 -12.44 -31.89 -11.20
CA PRO A 64 -13.07 -30.68 -10.72
C PRO A 64 -12.96 -29.58 -11.79
N ILE A 65 -13.98 -28.73 -11.87
CA ILE A 65 -13.96 -27.53 -12.70
C ILE A 65 -13.28 -26.43 -11.89
N GLU A 66 -12.25 -25.81 -12.46
CA GLU A 66 -11.54 -24.69 -11.87
C GLU A 66 -12.24 -23.37 -12.18
N LEU A 67 -12.30 -22.53 -11.19
CA LEU A 67 -12.91 -21.20 -11.21
C LEU A 67 -11.81 -20.14 -11.07
N THR A 68 -11.97 -19.02 -11.75
CA THR A 68 -11.13 -17.81 -11.60
C THR A 68 -12.01 -16.58 -11.66
N LEU A 69 -11.50 -15.45 -11.19
CA LEU A 69 -12.13 -14.16 -11.43
C LEU A 69 -12.18 -13.87 -12.93
N ASN A 70 -13.20 -13.18 -13.40
CA ASN A 70 -13.23 -12.61 -14.74
C ASN A 70 -12.41 -11.31 -14.72
N HIS A 71 -11.13 -11.40 -15.06
CA HIS A 71 -10.16 -10.31 -14.90
C HIS A 71 -10.53 -9.06 -15.71
N GLU A 72 -11.24 -9.23 -16.83
CA GLU A 72 -11.65 -8.14 -17.71
C GLU A 72 -13.05 -7.57 -17.36
N TYR A 73 -13.67 -8.05 -16.28
CA TYR A 73 -14.99 -7.58 -15.85
C TYR A 73 -14.99 -6.10 -15.43
N ALA A 74 -13.92 -5.66 -14.78
CA ALA A 74 -13.81 -4.33 -14.23
C ALA A 74 -12.35 -3.82 -14.28
N TYR A 75 -12.24 -2.50 -14.42
CA TYR A 75 -11.00 -1.75 -14.29
C TYR A 75 -11.05 -0.84 -13.07
N PHE A 76 -9.88 -0.58 -12.53
CA PHE A 76 -9.66 0.26 -11.36
C PHE A 76 -8.51 1.22 -11.63
N ILE A 77 -8.63 2.45 -11.15
CA ILE A 77 -7.55 3.43 -11.16
C ILE A 77 -7.01 3.54 -9.74
N ALA A 78 -5.70 3.46 -9.60
CA ALA A 78 -4.98 3.88 -8.42
C ALA A 78 -4.32 5.22 -8.66
N ILE A 79 -4.40 6.10 -7.67
CA ILE A 79 -3.77 7.42 -7.67
C ILE A 79 -2.97 7.56 -6.39
N ASP A 80 -1.69 7.93 -6.49
CA ASP A 80 -0.88 8.40 -5.38
C ASP A 80 -0.75 9.90 -5.50
N LEU A 81 -1.42 10.62 -4.60
CA LEU A 81 -1.59 12.05 -4.61
C LEU A 81 -0.63 12.72 -3.62
N SER A 82 0.48 13.21 -4.13
CA SER A 82 1.44 14.00 -3.36
C SER A 82 1.27 15.50 -3.64
N ARG A 83 1.98 16.33 -2.89
CA ARG A 83 1.93 17.80 -3.06
C ARG A 83 2.37 18.27 -4.46
N ASP A 84 3.37 17.63 -5.05
CA ASP A 84 4.09 18.09 -6.23
C ASP A 84 4.06 17.11 -7.40
N TYR A 85 3.31 16.02 -7.25
CA TYR A 85 3.04 15.07 -8.31
C TYR A 85 1.76 14.26 -8.06
N ILE A 86 1.20 13.73 -9.15
CA ILE A 86 0.20 12.66 -9.15
C ILE A 86 0.83 11.50 -9.90
N SER A 87 1.04 10.36 -9.25
CA SER A 87 1.31 9.12 -9.95
C SER A 87 0.04 8.28 -10.02
N TYR A 88 -0.20 7.63 -11.14
CA TYR A 88 -1.42 6.85 -11.32
C TYR A 88 -1.21 5.64 -12.23
N CYS A 89 -2.03 4.64 -12.04
CA CYS A 89 -2.10 3.49 -12.93
C CYS A 89 -3.54 3.00 -13.10
N ILE A 90 -3.80 2.35 -14.23
CA ILE A 90 -5.02 1.59 -14.47
C ILE A 90 -4.70 0.10 -14.49
N CYS A 91 -5.51 -0.70 -13.80
CA CYS A 91 -5.39 -2.15 -13.76
C CYS A 91 -6.76 -2.81 -13.94
N ASN A 92 -6.75 -4.05 -14.44
CA ASN A 92 -7.89 -4.96 -14.33
C ASN A 92 -7.92 -5.69 -12.96
N MET A 93 -8.86 -6.61 -12.76
CA MET A 93 -8.99 -7.40 -11.52
C MET A 93 -7.85 -8.40 -11.27
N ASN A 94 -6.92 -8.58 -12.22
CA ASN A 94 -5.73 -9.44 -12.07
C ASN A 94 -4.45 -8.64 -11.79
N PHE A 95 -4.58 -7.34 -11.49
CA PHE A 95 -3.45 -6.41 -11.35
C PHE A 95 -2.57 -6.28 -12.61
N ASP A 96 -3.13 -6.60 -13.79
CA ASP A 96 -2.45 -6.31 -15.06
C ASP A 96 -2.50 -4.82 -15.30
N ILE A 97 -1.36 -4.16 -15.10
CA ILE A 97 -1.21 -2.72 -15.32
C ILE A 97 -1.30 -2.45 -16.80
N LYS A 98 -2.29 -1.67 -17.23
CA LYS A 98 -2.52 -1.26 -18.62
C LYS A 98 -1.78 0.03 -18.94
N SER A 99 -1.70 0.94 -17.96
CA SER A 99 -0.96 2.19 -18.05
C SER A 99 -0.44 2.60 -16.69
N TYR A 100 0.68 3.31 -16.69
CA TYR A 100 1.26 3.98 -15.54
C TYR A 100 1.88 5.28 -16.00
N ASP A 101 1.63 6.38 -15.28
CA ASP A 101 2.21 7.68 -15.58
C ASP A 101 2.40 8.51 -14.30
N ILE A 102 3.21 9.57 -14.42
CA ILE A 102 3.47 10.54 -13.35
C ILE A 102 3.29 11.95 -13.92
N LYS A 103 2.30 12.68 -13.41
CA LYS A 103 2.07 14.09 -13.73
C LYS A 103 2.71 14.97 -12.65
N ARG A 104 3.73 15.74 -13.00
CA ARG A 104 4.37 16.69 -12.08
C ARG A 104 3.60 17.99 -12.07
N ILE A 105 2.93 18.28 -10.95
CA ILE A 105 2.08 19.45 -10.74
C ILE A 105 1.95 19.71 -9.25
N ASN A 106 1.90 21.00 -8.87
CA ASN A 106 1.58 21.39 -7.50
C ASN A 106 0.08 21.23 -7.25
N ILE A 107 -0.27 20.42 -6.26
CA ILE A 107 -1.64 20.11 -5.89
C ILE A 107 -2.13 21.04 -4.78
N SER A 108 -3.35 21.51 -4.96
CA SER A 108 -4.09 22.34 -3.99
C SER A 108 -5.58 21.98 -4.00
N SER A 109 -6.32 22.51 -3.05
CA SER A 109 -7.80 22.41 -3.01
C SER A 109 -8.49 22.98 -4.24
N GLU A 110 -7.84 23.92 -4.96
CA GLU A 110 -8.40 24.58 -6.14
C GLU A 110 -8.32 23.74 -7.44
N ASN A 111 -7.33 22.81 -7.54
CA ASN A 111 -7.07 22.09 -8.79
C ASN A 111 -7.23 20.56 -8.71
N VAL A 112 -7.19 19.97 -7.53
CA VAL A 112 -7.07 18.51 -7.35
C VAL A 112 -8.24 17.75 -8.00
N THR A 113 -9.46 18.27 -7.89
CA THR A 113 -10.65 17.63 -8.46
C THR A 113 -10.61 17.62 -9.98
N ASP A 114 -10.21 18.72 -10.61
CA ASP A 114 -10.07 18.83 -12.06
C ASP A 114 -8.94 17.93 -12.57
N GLU A 115 -7.79 17.91 -11.91
CA GLU A 115 -6.65 17.09 -12.27
C GLU A 115 -6.96 15.58 -12.23
N ILE A 116 -7.65 15.13 -11.18
CA ILE A 116 -8.12 13.75 -11.08
C ILE A 116 -9.20 13.46 -12.13
N GLY A 117 -10.10 14.42 -12.38
CA GLY A 117 -11.14 14.33 -13.41
C GLY A 117 -10.58 14.15 -14.81
N GLU A 118 -9.52 14.87 -15.17
CA GLU A 118 -8.80 14.70 -16.43
C GLU A 118 -8.19 13.31 -16.57
N ILE A 119 -7.51 12.81 -15.52
CA ILE A 119 -6.93 11.46 -15.51
C ILE A 119 -8.01 10.39 -15.73
N ILE A 120 -9.14 10.51 -15.04
CA ILE A 120 -10.26 9.57 -15.19
C ILE A 120 -10.83 9.61 -16.61
N SER A 121 -11.10 10.81 -17.14
CA SER A 121 -11.67 11.00 -18.47
C SER A 121 -10.74 10.45 -19.55
N GLN A 122 -9.47 10.78 -19.52
CA GLN A 122 -8.48 10.29 -20.46
C GLN A 122 -8.36 8.76 -20.39
N THR A 123 -8.34 8.20 -19.18
CA THR A 123 -8.30 6.75 -18.97
C THR A 123 -9.52 6.06 -19.55
N GLN A 124 -10.71 6.64 -19.39
CA GLN A 124 -11.94 6.11 -19.99
C GLN A 124 -11.88 6.12 -21.51
N GLU A 125 -11.39 7.20 -22.13
CA GLU A 125 -11.22 7.30 -23.57
C GLU A 125 -10.23 6.27 -24.12
N ASP A 126 -9.08 6.09 -23.48
CA ASP A 126 -8.00 5.26 -24.00
C ASP A 126 -8.24 3.75 -23.82
N TYR A 127 -8.89 3.34 -22.72
CA TYR A 127 -8.91 1.92 -22.31
C TYR A 127 -10.30 1.30 -22.20
N ILE A 128 -11.38 2.08 -22.10
CA ILE A 128 -12.72 1.58 -21.74
C ILE A 128 -13.72 1.64 -22.89
N ILE A 129 -13.44 2.41 -23.94
CA ILE A 129 -14.36 2.66 -25.06
C ILE A 129 -14.64 1.41 -25.92
N ALA A 130 -13.79 0.40 -25.89
CA ALA A 130 -13.85 -0.73 -26.83
C ALA A 130 -14.73 -1.92 -26.39
N GLY A 131 -15.44 -1.85 -25.27
CA GLY A 131 -16.22 -3.00 -24.77
C GLY A 131 -17.14 -2.69 -23.59
N ASP A 132 -17.79 -3.74 -23.07
CA ASP A 132 -18.61 -3.70 -21.85
C ASP A 132 -17.80 -3.46 -20.55
N ASN A 133 -16.50 -3.26 -20.66
CA ASN A 133 -15.58 -3.06 -19.55
C ASN A 133 -15.80 -1.70 -18.91
N LYS A 134 -16.05 -1.68 -17.61
CA LYS A 134 -16.40 -0.47 -16.88
C LYS A 134 -15.35 -0.16 -15.82
N LEU A 135 -14.95 1.12 -15.75
CA LEU A 135 -14.26 1.64 -14.58
C LEU A 135 -15.21 1.56 -13.39
N LYS A 136 -14.84 0.78 -12.39
CA LYS A 136 -15.67 0.52 -11.20
C LYS A 136 -15.23 1.27 -9.97
N GLY A 137 -13.95 1.57 -9.87
CA GLY A 137 -13.44 2.25 -8.69
C GLY A 137 -12.15 3.01 -8.94
N VAL A 138 -11.99 4.07 -8.17
CA VAL A 138 -10.77 4.87 -8.08
C VAL A 138 -10.37 4.90 -6.61
N SER A 139 -9.15 4.45 -6.30
CA SER A 139 -8.58 4.57 -4.96
C SER A 139 -7.44 5.58 -4.97
N ILE A 140 -7.53 6.56 -4.08
CA ILE A 140 -6.61 7.70 -4.01
C ILE A 140 -5.85 7.62 -2.69
N ALA A 141 -4.54 7.42 -2.78
CA ALA A 141 -3.65 7.51 -1.65
C ALA A 141 -3.35 8.97 -1.32
N ILE A 142 -3.46 9.32 -0.06
CA ILE A 142 -3.24 10.66 0.48
C ILE A 142 -2.05 10.62 1.43
N HIS A 143 -1.09 11.52 1.23
CA HIS A 143 0.00 11.77 2.19
C HIS A 143 -0.51 12.61 3.36
N GLY A 144 -1.25 11.96 4.25
CA GLY A 144 -1.95 12.59 5.35
C GLY A 144 -2.93 11.65 6.04
N ILE A 145 -3.82 12.20 6.85
CA ILE A 145 -4.78 11.41 7.67
C ILE A 145 -6.09 11.30 6.92
N VAL A 146 -6.53 10.04 6.71
CA VAL A 146 -7.80 9.70 6.09
C VAL A 146 -8.68 8.96 7.10
N ARG A 147 -9.95 9.40 7.23
CA ARG A 147 -10.96 8.75 8.07
C ARG A 147 -12.34 8.87 7.43
N ASP A 148 -13.13 7.80 7.50
CA ASP A 148 -14.49 7.75 6.97
C ASP A 148 -14.60 8.26 5.52
N ASN A 149 -13.60 7.85 4.69
CA ASN A 149 -13.46 8.23 3.29
C ASN A 149 -13.35 9.75 3.05
N ARG A 150 -12.76 10.49 4.01
CA ARG A 150 -12.48 11.93 3.95
C ARG A 150 -11.03 12.21 4.31
N VAL A 151 -10.47 13.24 3.70
CA VAL A 151 -9.19 13.81 4.12
C VAL A 151 -9.44 14.60 5.40
N ILE A 152 -8.71 14.27 6.48
CA ILE A 152 -8.83 14.94 7.77
C ILE A 152 -7.71 15.95 7.98
N PHE A 153 -6.52 15.65 7.45
CA PHE A 153 -5.36 16.50 7.57
C PHE A 153 -4.32 16.15 6.52
N THR A 154 -3.71 17.17 5.92
CA THR A 154 -2.55 17.04 5.05
C THR A 154 -1.48 18.03 5.47
N PRO A 155 -0.23 17.57 5.77
CA PRO A 155 0.80 18.45 6.33
C PRO A 155 1.39 19.43 5.32
N ASN A 156 1.30 19.15 4.02
CA ASN A 156 2.06 19.86 2.99
C ASN A 156 1.21 20.52 1.89
N TYR A 157 -0.11 20.35 1.92
CA TYR A 157 -1.06 20.89 0.95
C TYR A 157 -2.47 20.98 1.58
N ASP A 158 -3.41 21.67 0.97
CA ASP A 158 -4.66 22.13 1.60
C ASP A 158 -5.92 21.36 1.16
N ILE A 159 -5.77 20.12 0.68
CA ILE A 159 -6.91 19.31 0.20
C ILE A 159 -7.84 18.80 1.32
N ASP A 160 -7.48 18.99 2.57
CA ASP A 160 -8.32 18.74 3.74
C ASP A 160 -9.44 19.78 3.92
N GLN A 161 -9.42 20.85 3.13
CA GLN A 161 -10.43 21.92 3.13
C GLN A 161 -11.66 21.60 2.26
N ILE A 162 -11.60 20.53 1.43
CA ILE A 162 -12.67 20.15 0.51
C ILE A 162 -13.18 18.72 0.79
N ASP A 163 -14.37 18.41 0.31
CA ASP A 163 -14.87 17.05 0.25
C ASP A 163 -14.57 16.44 -1.14
N LEU A 164 -13.30 16.05 -1.34
CA LEU A 164 -12.81 15.54 -2.63
C LEU A 164 -13.68 14.42 -3.20
N VAL A 165 -14.18 13.51 -2.35
CA VAL A 165 -15.02 12.40 -2.80
C VAL A 165 -16.39 12.91 -3.28
N ALA A 166 -16.98 13.86 -2.58
CA ALA A 166 -18.27 14.43 -2.99
C ALA A 166 -18.15 15.16 -4.35
N GLU A 167 -17.11 15.98 -4.52
CA GLU A 167 -16.87 16.69 -5.78
C GLU A 167 -16.63 15.74 -6.96
N LEU A 168 -15.79 14.70 -6.77
CA LEU A 168 -15.58 13.70 -7.82
C LEU A 168 -16.84 12.90 -8.14
N LYS A 169 -17.70 12.62 -7.15
CA LYS A 169 -18.98 11.93 -7.34
C LYS A 169 -20.02 12.77 -8.11
N GLU A 170 -19.96 14.09 -8.02
CA GLU A 170 -20.81 14.97 -8.83
C GLU A 170 -20.51 14.81 -10.32
N VAL A 171 -19.23 14.64 -10.69
CA VAL A 171 -18.80 14.48 -12.08
C VAL A 171 -18.92 13.01 -12.55
N PHE A 172 -18.60 12.06 -11.69
CA PHE A 172 -18.54 10.62 -12.00
C PHE A 172 -19.42 9.80 -11.04
N PRO A 173 -20.75 9.89 -11.13
CA PRO A 173 -21.68 9.26 -10.16
C PRO A 173 -21.59 7.74 -10.09
N ASP A 174 -21.22 7.08 -11.20
CA ASP A 174 -21.16 5.62 -11.31
C ASP A 174 -19.82 4.99 -10.86
N ILE A 175 -18.81 5.82 -10.54
CA ILE A 175 -17.49 5.36 -10.10
C ILE A 175 -17.42 5.37 -8.58
N ASP A 176 -16.85 4.34 -7.97
CA ASP A 176 -16.60 4.30 -6.54
C ASP A 176 -15.26 4.95 -6.19
N PHE A 177 -15.30 5.97 -5.35
CA PHE A 177 -14.10 6.66 -4.86
C PHE A 177 -13.77 6.22 -3.45
N ASN A 178 -12.50 5.84 -3.24
CA ASN A 178 -11.99 5.42 -1.95
C ASN A 178 -10.71 6.18 -1.64
N LEU A 179 -10.65 6.81 -0.47
CA LEU A 179 -9.43 7.44 0.04
C LEU A 179 -8.72 6.51 1.02
N ILE A 180 -7.41 6.52 0.97
CA ILE A 180 -6.56 5.75 1.89
C ILE A 180 -5.28 6.55 2.17
N ASN A 181 -4.70 6.43 3.36
CA ASN A 181 -3.36 6.95 3.61
C ASN A 181 -2.32 6.15 2.80
N GLU A 182 -1.28 6.81 2.26
CA GLU A 182 -0.30 6.21 1.37
C GLU A 182 0.45 5.03 2.00
N SER A 183 0.80 5.14 3.29
CA SER A 183 1.49 4.07 4.01
C SER A 183 0.58 2.88 4.31
N ASN A 184 -0.70 3.13 4.56
CA ASN A 184 -1.71 2.09 4.69
C ASN A 184 -1.93 1.34 3.36
N ALA A 185 -1.90 2.05 2.23
CA ALA A 185 -1.96 1.41 0.91
C ALA A 185 -0.73 0.52 0.68
N ALA A 186 0.48 1.00 1.01
CA ALA A 186 1.69 0.19 0.90
C ALA A 186 1.62 -1.09 1.75
N ALA A 187 1.05 -1.03 2.97
CA ALA A 187 0.86 -2.23 3.79
C ALA A 187 -0.15 -3.22 3.18
N LEU A 188 -1.21 -2.72 2.55
CA LEU A 188 -2.15 -3.57 1.82
C LEU A 188 -1.49 -4.26 0.61
N CYS A 189 -0.54 -3.59 -0.06
CA CYS A 189 0.27 -4.21 -1.11
C CYS A 189 1.06 -5.41 -0.57
N GLU A 190 1.80 -5.24 0.52
CA GLU A 190 2.57 -6.33 1.12
C GLU A 190 1.67 -7.48 1.60
N TYR A 191 0.52 -7.15 2.21
CA TYR A 191 -0.46 -8.16 2.61
C TYR A 191 -0.98 -8.95 1.41
N TYR A 192 -1.36 -8.27 0.33
CA TYR A 192 -1.84 -8.92 -0.88
C TYR A 192 -0.83 -9.93 -1.45
N ILE A 193 0.46 -9.55 -1.47
CA ILE A 193 1.50 -10.38 -2.07
C ILE A 193 1.89 -11.56 -1.19
N THR A 194 1.98 -11.34 0.12
CA THR A 194 2.59 -12.28 1.06
C THR A 194 1.57 -13.10 1.82
N GLN A 195 0.34 -12.61 1.94
CA GLN A 195 -0.72 -13.17 2.79
C GLN A 195 -0.26 -13.35 4.26
N ILE A 196 0.67 -12.50 4.71
CA ILE A 196 1.12 -12.48 6.11
C ILE A 196 0.12 -11.67 6.92
N ASP A 197 -0.62 -12.33 7.81
CA ASP A 197 -1.70 -11.73 8.59
C ASP A 197 -1.25 -10.63 9.57
N ASN A 198 0.02 -10.65 9.98
CA ASN A 198 0.57 -9.66 10.92
C ASN A 198 1.88 -9.11 10.34
N LEU A 199 1.83 -7.94 9.74
CA LEU A 199 2.98 -7.25 9.18
C LEU A 199 2.92 -5.74 9.44
N THR A 200 4.07 -5.09 9.34
CA THR A 200 4.18 -3.64 9.41
C THR A 200 5.06 -3.15 8.26
N THR A 201 4.63 -2.08 7.58
CA THR A 201 5.49 -1.37 6.62
C THR A 201 6.04 -0.09 7.25
N ILE A 202 7.24 0.30 6.86
CA ILE A 202 7.86 1.59 7.17
C ILE A 202 8.17 2.25 5.84
N ASN A 203 7.47 3.33 5.52
CA ASN A 203 7.65 4.09 4.29
C ASN A 203 8.44 5.35 4.58
N VAL A 204 9.61 5.46 3.98
CA VAL A 204 10.56 6.55 4.20
C VAL A 204 10.58 7.45 2.96
N GLY A 205 10.09 8.66 3.14
CA GLY A 205 10.12 9.74 2.16
C GLY A 205 10.55 11.05 2.84
N SER A 206 9.87 12.15 2.56
CA SER A 206 10.08 13.42 3.28
C SER A 206 9.80 13.30 4.78
N GLY A 207 8.95 12.36 5.18
CA GLY A 207 8.67 11.92 6.55
C GLY A 207 8.84 10.40 6.68
N VAL A 208 8.34 9.83 7.78
CA VAL A 208 8.27 8.39 8.00
C VAL A 208 6.82 8.00 8.32
N GLY A 209 6.19 7.27 7.41
CA GLY A 209 4.87 6.69 7.58
C GLY A 209 4.93 5.19 7.84
N SER A 210 3.80 4.61 8.24
CA SER A 210 3.66 3.16 8.44
C SER A 210 2.24 2.70 8.22
N GLY A 211 2.11 1.50 7.65
CA GLY A 211 0.86 0.75 7.65
C GLY A 211 1.02 -0.52 8.47
N ILE A 212 -0.02 -0.90 9.20
CA ILE A 212 -0.01 -2.04 10.10
C ILE A 212 -1.15 -2.98 9.74
N ILE A 213 -0.82 -4.25 9.48
CA ILE A 213 -1.80 -5.32 9.29
C ILE A 213 -1.80 -6.19 10.54
N ILE A 214 -3.00 -6.43 11.11
CA ILE A 214 -3.23 -7.32 12.26
C ILE A 214 -4.38 -8.25 11.90
N ASP A 215 -4.18 -9.56 12.05
CA ASP A 215 -5.16 -10.60 11.70
C ASP A 215 -5.72 -10.42 10.28
N GLY A 216 -4.85 -10.12 9.31
CA GLY A 216 -5.20 -9.91 7.91
C GLY A 216 -5.98 -8.61 7.62
N LYS A 217 -6.05 -7.68 8.58
CA LYS A 217 -6.81 -6.43 8.46
C LYS A 217 -5.95 -5.22 8.72
N LEU A 218 -6.19 -4.17 7.95
CA LEU A 218 -5.54 -2.89 8.14
C LEU A 218 -5.95 -2.27 9.49
N HIS A 219 -4.96 -2.01 10.35
CA HIS A 219 -5.16 -1.36 11.64
C HIS A 219 -5.14 0.17 11.50
N LYS A 220 -6.32 0.77 11.39
CA LYS A 220 -6.46 2.24 11.25
C LYS A 220 -6.46 2.99 12.58
N GLY A 221 -6.57 2.27 13.72
CA GLY A 221 -6.79 2.89 15.03
C GLY A 221 -8.19 3.52 15.16
N ASN A 222 -8.51 4.01 16.35
CA ASN A 222 -9.83 4.56 16.62
C ASN A 222 -10.15 5.89 15.90
N ARG A 223 -9.11 6.67 15.57
CA ARG A 223 -9.24 8.01 14.98
C ARG A 223 -8.54 8.14 13.63
N GLY A 224 -8.07 7.04 13.04
CA GLY A 224 -7.26 7.05 11.81
C GLY A 224 -5.77 7.30 12.03
N TYR A 225 -5.29 7.38 13.27
CA TYR A 225 -3.88 7.59 13.60
C TYR A 225 -3.09 6.28 13.83
N GLY A 226 -3.67 5.13 13.50
CA GLY A 226 -2.92 3.86 13.54
C GLY A 226 -1.79 3.90 12.54
N GLY A 227 -0.55 3.64 12.99
CA GLY A 227 0.61 3.67 12.11
C GLY A 227 1.39 4.98 12.07
N GLU A 228 1.04 6.01 12.86
CA GLU A 228 1.79 7.26 12.97
C GLU A 228 3.13 7.10 13.74
N ILE A 229 3.89 6.03 13.39
CA ILE A 229 5.15 5.68 14.06
C ILE A 229 6.26 6.70 13.82
N GLY A 230 6.20 7.46 12.72
CA GLY A 230 7.16 8.54 12.45
C GLY A 230 7.19 9.58 13.55
N HIS A 231 6.09 9.74 14.28
CA HIS A 231 5.99 10.64 15.44
C HIS A 231 6.27 9.99 16.79
N MET A 232 6.66 8.71 16.80
CA MET A 232 7.13 8.06 18.03
C MET A 232 8.43 8.70 18.49
N ILE A 233 8.49 9.13 19.75
CA ILE A 233 9.71 9.72 20.36
C ILE A 233 10.73 8.60 20.56
N ILE A 234 11.84 8.66 19.82
CA ILE A 234 12.96 7.73 19.93
C ILE A 234 14.19 8.36 20.59
N VAL A 235 14.24 9.68 20.66
CA VAL A 235 15.30 10.45 21.33
C VAL A 235 14.63 11.47 22.25
N PRO A 236 14.52 11.20 23.55
CA PRO A 236 13.98 12.19 24.49
C PRO A 236 14.73 13.53 24.40
N ASP A 237 13.99 14.64 24.38
CA ASP A 237 14.52 15.99 24.23
C ASP A 237 15.39 16.21 22.98
N GLY A 238 15.18 15.41 21.93
CA GLY A 238 15.92 15.48 20.67
C GLY A 238 15.43 16.60 19.73
N GLU A 239 15.65 16.40 18.42
CA GLU A 239 15.31 17.40 17.39
C GLU A 239 13.81 17.72 17.39
N SER A 240 13.48 19.01 17.20
CA SER A 240 12.08 19.46 17.14
C SER A 240 11.36 18.90 15.91
N CYS A 241 10.12 18.46 16.10
CA CYS A 241 9.25 17.95 15.06
C CYS A 241 8.08 18.92 14.83
N HIS A 242 7.62 19.03 13.57
CA HIS A 242 6.46 19.86 13.22
C HIS A 242 5.15 19.41 13.90
N CYS A 243 5.07 18.18 14.41
CA CYS A 243 3.92 17.71 15.20
C CYS A 243 3.85 18.32 16.61
N GLY A 244 4.84 19.11 17.02
CA GLY A 244 4.95 19.75 18.34
C GLY A 244 5.75 18.96 19.38
N ASN A 245 6.17 17.71 19.08
CA ASN A 245 7.06 16.92 19.94
C ASN A 245 8.53 17.17 19.59
N ASN A 246 9.41 16.68 20.47
CA ASN A 246 10.84 16.61 20.22
C ASN A 246 11.28 15.14 20.15
N GLY A 247 12.24 14.83 19.25
CA GLY A 247 12.85 13.50 19.16
C GLY A 247 12.04 12.45 18.41
N CYS A 248 11.10 12.86 17.55
CA CYS A 248 10.31 11.95 16.71
C CYS A 248 11.19 11.14 15.75
N PHE A 249 10.80 9.90 15.48
CA PHE A 249 11.51 8.95 14.64
C PHE A 249 11.84 9.51 13.24
N GLU A 250 10.89 10.19 12.61
CA GLU A 250 11.09 10.81 11.29
C GLU A 250 12.22 11.86 11.25
N ARG A 251 12.51 12.53 12.39
CA ARG A 251 13.58 13.51 12.47
C ARG A 251 14.98 12.90 12.38
N TYR A 252 15.07 11.58 12.41
CA TYR A 252 16.33 10.82 12.38
C TYR A 252 16.42 9.84 11.21
N CYS A 253 15.28 9.49 10.58
CA CYS A 253 15.23 8.41 9.58
C CYS A 253 14.50 8.78 8.29
N SER A 254 13.90 9.97 8.17
CA SER A 254 13.34 10.42 6.89
C SER A 254 14.45 10.82 5.91
N THR A 255 14.15 10.76 4.62
CA THR A 255 15.04 11.26 3.57
C THR A 255 15.43 12.72 3.81
N SER A 256 14.47 13.56 4.23
CA SER A 256 14.74 14.97 4.58
C SER A 256 15.73 15.08 5.75
N ALA A 257 15.55 14.25 6.79
CA ALA A 257 16.44 14.26 7.95
C ALA A 257 17.87 13.79 7.60
N ASP A 258 18.02 12.83 6.70
CA ASP A 258 19.32 12.36 6.22
C ASP A 258 20.04 13.46 5.40
N ILE A 259 19.32 14.12 4.48
CA ILE A 259 19.84 15.23 3.70
C ILE A 259 20.25 16.39 4.60
N ASP A 260 19.38 16.78 5.54
CA ASP A 260 19.65 17.87 6.50
C ASP A 260 20.89 17.53 7.32
N TYR A 261 20.98 16.30 7.84
CA TYR A 261 22.13 15.88 8.66
C TYR A 261 23.44 15.88 7.86
N TYR A 262 23.46 15.29 6.65
CA TYR A 262 24.61 15.36 5.75
C TYR A 262 25.05 16.81 5.53
N ASN A 263 24.07 17.67 5.26
CA ASN A 263 24.30 19.09 5.00
C ASN A 263 24.80 19.88 6.24
N THR A 264 24.71 19.35 7.46
CA THR A 264 25.37 19.93 8.64
C THR A 264 26.87 19.58 8.70
N LEU A 265 27.27 18.48 8.09
CA LEU A 265 28.63 17.94 8.15
C LEU A 265 29.50 18.41 6.97
N SER A 266 28.94 18.56 5.79
CA SER A 266 29.63 18.86 4.54
C SER A 266 29.31 20.28 4.06
N ASP A 267 30.31 20.99 3.49
CA ASP A 267 30.09 22.24 2.77
C ASP A 267 29.53 22.00 1.36
N ASP A 268 29.80 20.82 0.77
CA ASP A 268 29.26 20.38 -0.52
C ASP A 268 27.88 19.76 -0.30
N LYS A 269 26.83 20.59 -0.41
CA LYS A 269 25.46 20.24 -0.07
C LYS A 269 24.81 19.29 -1.10
N ILE A 270 23.92 18.44 -0.62
CA ILE A 270 23.07 17.56 -1.42
C ILE A 270 21.61 17.96 -1.25
N SER A 271 20.75 17.51 -2.19
CA SER A 271 19.32 17.79 -2.19
C SER A 271 18.45 16.55 -2.36
N THR A 272 19.04 15.40 -2.68
CA THR A 272 18.33 14.15 -2.96
C THR A 272 18.97 12.95 -2.27
N SER A 273 18.17 11.89 -2.04
CA SER A 273 18.66 10.59 -1.57
C SER A 273 19.66 9.96 -2.53
N SER A 274 19.45 10.14 -3.84
CA SER A 274 20.37 9.64 -4.88
C SER A 274 21.76 10.22 -4.74
N GLU A 275 21.87 11.54 -4.51
CA GLU A 275 23.16 12.20 -4.26
C GLU A 275 23.83 11.64 -2.99
N LEU A 276 23.07 11.40 -1.91
CA LEU A 276 23.60 10.77 -0.70
C LEU A 276 24.15 9.38 -0.97
N ILE A 277 23.43 8.59 -1.75
CA ILE A 277 23.82 7.22 -2.13
C ILE A 277 25.09 7.25 -3.02
N ASP A 278 25.16 8.16 -3.98
CA ASP A 278 26.34 8.33 -4.84
C ASP A 278 27.57 8.71 -4.01
N ARG A 279 27.42 9.62 -3.05
CA ARG A 279 28.49 9.99 -2.10
C ARG A 279 28.92 8.83 -1.23
N TYR A 280 27.97 8.02 -0.77
CA TYR A 280 28.26 6.83 0.02
C TYR A 280 29.16 5.86 -0.78
N PHE A 281 28.83 5.60 -2.06
CA PHE A 281 29.64 4.74 -2.91
C PHE A 281 30.99 5.35 -3.32
N ALA A 282 31.09 6.69 -3.30
CA ALA A 282 32.35 7.41 -3.47
C ALA A 282 33.24 7.36 -2.22
N ASN A 283 32.83 6.67 -1.13
CA ASN A 283 33.48 6.63 0.15
C ASN A 283 33.59 8.00 0.86
N ASP A 284 32.61 8.87 0.63
CA ASP A 284 32.49 10.13 1.36
C ASP A 284 32.21 9.85 2.86
N GLU A 285 33.09 10.36 3.72
CA GLU A 285 33.03 10.13 5.17
C GLU A 285 31.71 10.64 5.78
N PHE A 286 31.20 11.77 5.31
CA PHE A 286 29.95 12.36 5.80
C PHE A 286 28.74 11.56 5.38
N ALA A 287 28.75 11.02 4.15
CA ALA A 287 27.69 10.14 3.67
C ALA A 287 27.66 8.83 4.43
N ILE A 288 28.82 8.22 4.68
CA ILE A 288 28.94 7.00 5.49
C ILE A 288 28.41 7.27 6.91
N ASN A 289 28.78 8.39 7.53
CA ASN A 289 28.31 8.75 8.87
C ASN A 289 26.78 8.95 8.90
N THR A 290 26.22 9.58 7.87
CA THR A 290 24.78 9.78 7.73
C THR A 290 24.02 8.46 7.63
N VAL A 291 24.48 7.54 6.80
CA VAL A 291 23.89 6.20 6.64
C VAL A 291 23.98 5.39 7.95
N GLU A 292 25.12 5.40 8.64
CA GLU A 292 25.28 4.72 9.93
C GLU A 292 24.36 5.31 11.01
N ARG A 293 24.20 6.64 11.02
CA ARG A 293 23.23 7.31 11.90
C ARG A 293 21.80 6.84 11.61
N ASN A 294 21.40 6.80 10.33
CA ASN A 294 20.08 6.34 9.90
C ASN A 294 19.85 4.87 10.34
N ILE A 295 20.79 3.96 10.07
CA ILE A 295 20.73 2.55 10.49
C ILE A 295 20.50 2.43 12.00
N LYS A 296 21.23 3.19 12.80
CA LYS A 296 21.09 3.18 14.26
C LYS A 296 19.67 3.54 14.69
N TYR A 297 19.12 4.65 14.20
CA TYR A 297 17.81 5.11 14.61
C TYR A 297 16.68 4.29 14.00
N MET A 298 16.83 3.81 12.77
CA MET A 298 15.91 2.85 12.15
C MET A 298 15.79 1.59 13.00
N SER A 299 16.92 1.06 13.49
CA SER A 299 16.93 -0.10 14.36
C SER A 299 16.19 0.14 15.69
N ILE A 300 16.31 1.33 16.27
CA ILE A 300 15.57 1.72 17.49
C ILE A 300 14.07 1.77 17.20
N GLY A 301 13.66 2.41 16.09
CA GLY A 301 12.26 2.50 15.66
C GLY A 301 11.66 1.10 15.46
N ILE A 302 12.34 0.24 14.72
CA ILE A 302 11.89 -1.15 14.48
C ILE A 302 11.82 -1.94 15.78
N ASN A 303 12.82 -1.81 16.67
CA ASN A 303 12.77 -2.51 17.96
C ASN A 303 11.53 -2.12 18.77
N ASN A 304 11.13 -0.85 18.77
CA ASN A 304 9.92 -0.38 19.45
C ASN A 304 8.65 -0.94 18.80
N ILE A 305 8.59 -0.99 17.46
CA ILE A 305 7.48 -1.61 16.70
C ILE A 305 7.36 -3.09 17.08
N VAL A 306 8.45 -3.83 17.01
CA VAL A 306 8.48 -5.27 17.35
C VAL A 306 7.99 -5.51 18.78
N LYS A 307 8.36 -4.66 19.74
CA LYS A 307 7.91 -4.80 21.13
C LYS A 307 6.46 -4.40 21.38
N THR A 308 5.86 -3.64 20.48
CA THR A 308 4.50 -3.11 20.65
C THR A 308 3.47 -3.87 19.81
N ILE A 309 3.83 -4.22 18.58
CA ILE A 309 2.93 -4.81 17.57
C ILE A 309 3.17 -6.32 17.41
N ASP A 310 4.44 -6.77 17.59
CA ASP A 310 4.89 -8.16 17.36
C ASP A 310 4.52 -8.69 15.96
N PRO A 311 4.91 -7.98 14.88
CA PRO A 311 4.62 -8.42 13.53
C PRO A 311 5.49 -9.62 13.13
N ALA A 312 5.02 -10.45 12.20
CA ALA A 312 5.81 -11.54 11.63
C ALA A 312 6.92 -11.02 10.70
N CYS A 313 6.69 -9.86 10.06
CA CYS A 313 7.66 -9.21 9.18
C CYS A 313 7.52 -7.68 9.23
N VAL A 314 8.65 -6.97 9.10
CA VAL A 314 8.69 -5.52 8.85
C VAL A 314 9.23 -5.28 7.44
N TYR A 315 8.45 -4.60 6.59
CA TYR A 315 8.87 -4.17 5.27
C TYR A 315 9.33 -2.72 5.30
N ILE A 316 10.52 -2.44 4.78
CA ILE A 316 11.07 -1.08 4.71
C ILE A 316 11.06 -0.61 3.25
N ASN A 317 10.34 0.45 2.98
CA ASN A 317 10.33 1.18 1.71
C ASN A 317 11.21 2.42 1.89
N SER A 318 12.46 2.35 1.48
CA SER A 318 13.46 3.40 1.65
C SER A 318 14.53 3.29 0.57
N ASP A 319 14.92 4.42 -0.03
CA ASP A 319 16.01 4.46 -1.01
C ASP A 319 17.31 3.89 -0.44
N LEU A 320 17.62 4.19 0.83
CA LEU A 320 18.79 3.62 1.50
C LEU A 320 18.70 2.10 1.63
N ALA A 321 17.54 1.58 2.01
CA ALA A 321 17.34 0.14 2.18
C ALA A 321 17.43 -0.62 0.85
N TYR A 322 17.00 -0.02 -0.26
CA TYR A 322 17.11 -0.62 -1.60
C TYR A 322 18.52 -0.59 -2.17
N ASN A 323 19.24 0.53 -1.98
CA ASN A 323 20.45 0.79 -2.74
C ASN A 323 21.74 0.57 -1.93
N ILE A 324 21.71 0.66 -0.60
CA ILE A 324 22.91 0.46 0.24
C ILE A 324 23.09 -1.02 0.58
N PRO A 325 24.16 -1.68 0.11
CA PRO A 325 24.46 -3.04 0.45
C PRO A 325 24.58 -3.23 1.98
N PHE A 326 24.06 -4.35 2.48
CA PHE A 326 24.08 -4.69 3.89
C PHE A 326 23.27 -3.78 4.82
N TYR A 327 22.53 -2.77 4.31
CA TYR A 327 21.70 -1.90 5.13
C TYR A 327 20.75 -2.72 6.02
N LEU A 328 19.91 -3.57 5.41
CA LEU A 328 18.97 -4.42 6.14
C LEU A 328 19.65 -5.36 7.13
N LYS A 329 20.81 -5.90 6.74
CA LYS A 329 21.59 -6.76 7.63
C LYS A 329 22.05 -6.00 8.88
N LYS A 330 22.61 -4.80 8.70
CA LYS A 330 23.05 -3.95 9.83
C LYS A 330 21.88 -3.53 10.73
N VAL A 331 20.74 -3.18 10.13
CA VAL A 331 19.51 -2.88 10.88
C VAL A 331 19.08 -4.09 11.69
N SER A 332 19.01 -5.28 11.08
CA SER A 332 18.60 -6.52 11.75
C SER A 332 19.57 -6.91 12.90
N GLU A 333 20.88 -6.75 12.70
CA GLU A 333 21.88 -7.02 13.73
C GLU A 333 21.75 -6.11 14.96
N ASN A 334 21.21 -4.91 14.79
CA ASN A 334 20.98 -3.93 15.86
C ASN A 334 19.58 -4.10 16.52
N VAL A 335 18.64 -4.80 15.90
CA VAL A 335 17.33 -5.14 16.50
C VAL A 335 17.51 -6.34 17.42
N ILE A 336 18.08 -6.09 18.61
CA ILE A 336 18.43 -7.13 19.57
C ILE A 336 17.24 -7.41 20.48
N SER A 337 16.86 -8.68 20.57
CA SER A 337 15.87 -9.13 21.53
C SER A 337 16.34 -10.40 22.25
N THR A 338 16.22 -10.38 23.56
CA THR A 338 16.34 -11.59 24.39
C THR A 338 15.03 -12.39 24.41
N PHE A 339 13.96 -11.84 23.83
CA PHE A 339 12.64 -12.45 23.75
C PHE A 339 12.39 -12.91 22.31
N GLY A 340 12.51 -14.21 22.05
CA GLY A 340 12.06 -14.82 20.81
C GLY A 340 13.10 -14.85 19.66
N GLN A 341 12.64 -15.27 18.50
CA GLN A 341 13.42 -15.37 17.26
C GLN A 341 13.68 -13.99 16.63
N PRO A 342 14.74 -13.84 15.82
CA PRO A 342 14.93 -12.65 15.02
C PRO A 342 13.71 -12.41 14.12
N ILE A 343 13.26 -11.16 14.05
CA ILE A 343 12.18 -10.77 13.12
C ILE A 343 12.70 -10.69 11.69
N ALA A 344 11.85 -11.05 10.73
CA ALA A 344 12.14 -10.80 9.32
C ALA A 344 12.03 -9.29 9.02
N ILE A 345 13.08 -8.72 8.43
CA ILE A 345 13.14 -7.33 7.96
C ILE A 345 13.49 -7.39 6.49
N GLU A 346 12.60 -6.91 5.63
CA GLU A 346 12.72 -7.03 4.18
C GLU A 346 12.43 -5.67 3.51
N VAL A 347 12.77 -5.55 2.23
CA VAL A 347 12.31 -4.44 1.38
C VAL A 347 11.09 -4.89 0.59
N SER A 348 10.18 -3.95 0.29
CA SER A 348 9.06 -4.23 -0.62
C SER A 348 9.56 -4.62 -2.01
N LYS A 349 8.90 -5.57 -2.65
CA LYS A 349 9.23 -5.97 -4.03
C LYS A 349 8.80 -4.93 -5.08
N PHE A 350 7.86 -4.07 -4.73
CA PHE A 350 7.28 -3.09 -5.65
C PHE A 350 7.84 -1.68 -5.50
N ASN A 351 8.70 -1.46 -4.52
CA ASN A 351 9.35 -0.17 -4.27
C ASN A 351 8.34 1.00 -4.32
N ASP A 352 8.58 1.96 -5.22
CA ASP A 352 7.77 3.15 -5.46
C ASP A 352 6.32 2.87 -5.94
N LYS A 353 6.01 1.64 -6.37
CA LYS A 353 4.67 1.23 -6.82
C LYS A 353 3.82 0.55 -5.74
N SER A 354 4.37 0.31 -4.55
CA SER A 354 3.65 -0.39 -3.48
C SER A 354 2.35 0.32 -3.10
N THR A 355 2.36 1.65 -3.02
CA THR A 355 1.18 2.48 -2.76
C THR A 355 0.10 2.28 -3.83
N LEU A 356 0.47 2.33 -5.12
CA LEU A 356 -0.50 2.15 -6.21
C LEU A 356 -1.10 0.74 -6.24
N ILE A 357 -0.28 -0.30 -6.06
CA ILE A 357 -0.77 -1.69 -5.99
C ILE A 357 -1.70 -1.89 -4.80
N GLY A 358 -1.36 -1.32 -3.66
CA GLY A 358 -2.22 -1.33 -2.48
C GLY A 358 -3.54 -0.58 -2.69
N CYS A 359 -3.54 0.53 -3.41
CA CYS A 359 -4.75 1.25 -3.83
C CYS A 359 -5.64 0.39 -4.74
N ILE A 360 -5.06 -0.34 -5.71
CA ILE A 360 -5.83 -1.26 -6.56
C ILE A 360 -6.46 -2.36 -5.69
N TYR A 361 -5.69 -2.99 -4.80
CA TYR A 361 -6.20 -3.99 -3.88
C TYR A 361 -7.35 -3.43 -3.02
N HIS A 362 -7.17 -2.25 -2.43
CA HIS A 362 -8.19 -1.56 -1.65
C HIS A 362 -9.47 -1.30 -2.46
N SER A 363 -9.34 -0.86 -3.72
CA SER A 363 -10.49 -0.61 -4.60
C SER A 363 -11.24 -1.89 -4.95
N ILE A 364 -10.54 -2.99 -5.27
CA ILE A 364 -11.12 -4.28 -5.60
C ILE A 364 -11.88 -4.87 -4.40
N ILE A 365 -11.29 -4.85 -3.20
CA ILE A 365 -11.95 -5.36 -1.98
C ILE A 365 -13.24 -4.59 -1.68
N ASN A 366 -13.19 -3.25 -1.75
CA ASN A 366 -14.39 -2.43 -1.55
C ASN A 366 -15.46 -2.68 -2.63
N PHE A 367 -15.05 -2.98 -3.87
CA PHE A 367 -15.97 -3.38 -4.92
C PHE A 367 -16.61 -4.75 -4.65
N PHE A 368 -15.91 -5.69 -4.03
CA PHE A 368 -16.47 -6.99 -3.67
C PHE A 368 -17.52 -6.92 -2.55
N GLU A 369 -17.45 -5.93 -1.67
CA GLU A 369 -18.39 -5.76 -0.57
C GLU A 369 -19.74 -5.13 -0.99
N LYS A 370 -19.84 -4.57 -2.20
CA LYS A 370 -21.05 -3.95 -2.76
C LYS A 370 -21.89 -4.92 -3.57
#